data_8e6157bc06787d109c0aa7b3de2fbedb
#
_entry.id   8e6157bc06787d109c0aa7b3de2fbedb
#
_cell.length_a   1.000
_cell.length_b   1.000
_cell.length_c   1.000
_cell.angle_alpha   90.00
_cell.angle_beta   90.00
_cell.angle_gamma   90.00
#
_symmetry.space_group_name_H-M   'P 1'
#
loop_
_entity.id
_entity.type
_entity.pdbx_description
1 polymer ?
#
loop_
_entity_poly.entity_id
_entity_poly.type
_entity_poly.pdbx_seq_one_letter_code
_entity_poly.pdbx_strand_id
1 'polypeptide(L)'
;MNINWYPGHMTKARRAIAPKLKLIDIVIEALDSRAPQSSINPDFDDLMQGKTRIKVLCKSDLADPAVTREWLAYFNRQGIPAVSYSTRSPAAPLRAAIESSAADIYERYRQKGMKKTVRCLVCGIPNVGKSAMINRLAGSKRVKEGNKPGVTRGLTWVKLGDYLEVMDSPGLLSPKIETEEQGAALALIGSIRTEVLDEEQLAFYLLRLLSKTAPEQLMERYKLESLPDDAYELMLEIGRKRGFLMRGAEVNEERTAAMLLDEYKYSKIGRISLEKPL
;
A
#
# COMPACT_ATOMS: atom_id res chain seq x y z
N MET A 1 13.05 -14.26 9.30
CA MET A 1 13.43 -13.88 7.90
C MET A 1 14.37 -12.69 7.92
N ASN A 2 15.56 -12.81 7.34
CA ASN A 2 16.48 -11.65 7.28
C ASN A 2 16.26 -10.94 5.94
N ILE A 3 15.38 -9.93 5.91
CA ILE A 3 14.97 -9.26 4.69
C ILE A 3 15.83 -8.02 4.49
N ASN A 4 17.03 -8.20 3.91
CA ASN A 4 17.86 -7.10 3.46
C ASN A 4 17.44 -6.66 2.04
N TRP A 5 16.43 -5.79 1.97
CA TRP A 5 15.93 -5.24 0.71
C TRP A 5 16.08 -3.74 0.67
N TYR A 6 17.20 -3.25 0.12
CA TYR A 6 17.34 -1.83 -0.24
C TYR A 6 17.96 -1.69 -1.63
N PRO A 7 17.17 -1.64 -2.70
CA PRO A 7 17.68 -1.44 -4.04
C PRO A 7 18.30 -0.04 -4.21
N GLY A 8 19.47 0.05 -4.85
CA GLY A 8 20.16 1.32 -5.09
C GLY A 8 19.34 2.38 -5.86
N HIS A 9 18.25 1.96 -6.53
CA HIS A 9 17.33 2.90 -7.16
C HIS A 9 16.49 3.72 -6.16
N MET A 10 16.29 3.24 -4.92
CA MET A 10 15.58 3.99 -3.88
C MET A 10 16.41 5.13 -3.32
N THR A 11 17.74 4.94 -3.14
CA THR A 11 18.66 6.03 -2.82
C THR A 11 18.67 7.10 -3.90
N LYS A 12 18.62 6.69 -5.18
CA LYS A 12 18.50 7.63 -6.31
C LYS A 12 17.19 8.41 -6.28
N ALA A 13 16.08 7.75 -5.98
CA ALA A 13 14.77 8.40 -5.88
C ALA A 13 14.73 9.41 -4.73
N ARG A 14 15.24 9.07 -3.53
CA ARG A 14 15.38 10.00 -2.39
C ARG A 14 16.20 11.25 -2.78
N ARG A 15 17.37 11.04 -3.41
CA ARG A 15 18.23 12.14 -3.90
C ARG A 15 17.53 13.00 -4.96
N ALA A 16 16.66 12.42 -5.79
CA ALA A 16 15.92 13.17 -6.81
C ALA A 16 14.76 14.00 -6.21
N ILE A 17 14.12 13.51 -5.13
CA ILE A 17 13.02 14.19 -4.45
C ILE A 17 13.52 15.37 -3.61
N ALA A 18 14.61 15.22 -2.86
CA ALA A 18 15.09 16.20 -1.89
C ALA A 18 15.20 17.64 -2.46
N PRO A 19 15.81 17.91 -3.62
CA PRO A 19 15.87 19.26 -4.17
C PRO A 19 14.52 19.82 -4.63
N LYS A 20 13.54 18.94 -4.93
CA LYS A 20 12.20 19.33 -5.38
C LYS A 20 11.26 19.67 -4.22
N LEU A 21 11.57 19.25 -3.00
CA LEU A 21 10.71 19.50 -1.83
C LEU A 21 10.46 20.99 -1.58
N LYS A 22 11.41 21.86 -1.93
CA LYS A 22 11.21 23.31 -1.85
C LYS A 22 10.05 23.82 -2.70
N LEU A 23 9.69 23.10 -3.74
CA LEU A 23 8.59 23.43 -4.66
C LEU A 23 7.26 22.81 -4.23
N ILE A 24 7.27 21.87 -3.28
CA ILE A 24 6.11 21.10 -2.85
C ILE A 24 5.40 21.84 -1.72
N ASP A 25 4.11 22.02 -1.86
CA ASP A 25 3.22 22.61 -0.87
C ASP A 25 2.55 21.52 0.00
N ILE A 26 2.11 20.42 -0.62
CA ILE A 26 1.38 19.32 0.03
C ILE A 26 2.02 17.98 -0.30
N VAL A 27 2.12 17.10 0.68
CA VAL A 27 2.56 15.71 0.48
C VAL A 27 1.38 14.77 0.64
N ILE A 28 1.14 13.95 -0.39
CA ILE A 28 0.13 12.90 -0.41
C ILE A 28 0.86 11.58 -0.21
N GLU A 29 0.70 11.00 0.97
CA GLU A 29 1.34 9.74 1.34
C GLU A 29 0.37 8.58 1.13
N ALA A 30 0.69 7.75 0.14
CA ALA A 30 -0.09 6.59 -0.22
C ALA A 30 0.34 5.36 0.61
N LEU A 31 -0.60 4.81 1.38
CA LEU A 31 -0.44 3.63 2.22
C LEU A 31 -1.35 2.51 1.69
N ASP A 32 -0.95 1.25 1.81
CA ASP A 32 -1.84 0.12 1.48
C ASP A 32 -2.82 -0.10 2.65
N SER A 33 -4.11 -0.09 2.38
CA SER A 33 -5.16 -0.21 3.41
C SER A 33 -5.10 -1.51 4.20
N ARG A 34 -4.44 -2.54 3.69
CA ARG A 34 -4.28 -3.83 4.37
C ARG A 34 -3.19 -3.82 5.42
N ALA A 35 -2.15 -2.97 5.22
CA ALA A 35 -0.99 -2.85 6.11
C ALA A 35 -0.52 -1.39 6.20
N PRO A 36 -1.32 -0.47 6.78
CA PRO A 36 -0.99 0.95 6.81
C PRO A 36 0.27 1.26 7.61
N GLN A 37 0.47 0.61 8.76
CA GLN A 37 1.66 0.83 9.60
C GLN A 37 2.94 0.43 8.86
N SER A 38 2.98 -0.76 8.30
CA SER A 38 4.12 -1.23 7.50
C SER A 38 4.36 -0.40 6.23
N SER A 39 3.33 0.28 5.73
CA SER A 39 3.41 1.17 4.56
C SER A 39 4.03 2.53 4.87
N ILE A 40 4.07 2.96 6.13
CA ILE A 40 4.69 4.22 6.54
C ILE A 40 6.21 4.09 6.39
N ASN A 41 6.82 5.11 5.78
CA ASN A 41 8.27 5.21 5.70
C ASN A 41 8.74 6.32 6.67
N PRO A 42 9.43 5.98 7.77
CA PRO A 42 9.90 6.95 8.76
C PRO A 42 10.79 8.03 8.16
N ASP A 43 11.58 7.72 7.15
CA ASP A 43 12.43 8.69 6.43
C ASP A 43 11.65 9.87 5.85
N PHE A 44 10.34 9.70 5.63
CA PHE A 44 9.49 10.79 5.11
C PHE A 44 9.18 11.84 6.19
N ASP A 45 9.16 11.45 7.46
CA ASP A 45 8.86 12.40 8.54
C ASP A 45 9.94 13.48 8.61
N ASP A 46 11.21 13.09 8.55
CA ASP A 46 12.34 14.04 8.54
C ASP A 46 12.40 14.83 7.23
N LEU A 47 12.23 14.14 6.09
CA LEU A 47 12.38 14.74 4.77
C LEU A 47 11.27 15.77 4.47
N MET A 48 10.08 15.57 5.05
CA MET A 48 8.87 16.35 4.74
C MET A 48 8.41 17.20 5.93
N GLN A 49 9.28 17.46 6.88
CA GLN A 49 9.00 18.30 8.04
C GLN A 49 8.48 19.68 7.62
N GLY A 50 7.41 20.15 8.28
CA GLY A 50 6.79 21.45 8.01
C GLY A 50 5.92 21.49 6.74
N LYS A 51 5.67 20.36 6.07
CA LYS A 51 4.75 20.27 4.94
C LYS A 51 3.36 19.82 5.38
N THR A 52 2.33 20.35 4.72
CA THR A 52 0.97 19.82 4.85
C THR A 52 0.96 18.38 4.31
N ARG A 53 0.40 17.45 5.08
CA ARG A 53 0.37 16.02 4.74
C ARG A 53 -1.07 15.53 4.63
N ILE A 54 -1.30 14.62 3.70
CA ILE A 54 -2.55 13.87 3.54
C ILE A 54 -2.19 12.39 3.47
N LYS A 55 -2.82 11.55 4.30
CA LYS A 55 -2.69 10.10 4.20
C LYS A 55 -3.79 9.54 3.28
N VAL A 56 -3.41 8.69 2.33
CA VAL A 56 -4.35 8.03 1.44
C VAL A 56 -4.24 6.52 1.61
N LEU A 57 -5.28 5.91 2.17
CA LEU A 57 -5.40 4.47 2.31
C LEU A 57 -5.83 3.87 0.96
N CYS A 58 -4.84 3.48 0.16
CA CYS A 58 -5.04 2.89 -1.16
C CYS A 58 -5.49 1.43 -1.10
N LYS A 59 -6.11 0.94 -2.18
CA LYS A 59 -6.65 -0.43 -2.29
C LYS A 59 -7.65 -0.76 -1.17
N SER A 60 -8.44 0.22 -0.75
CA SER A 60 -9.44 0.04 0.31
C SER A 60 -10.53 -0.97 -0.04
N ASP A 61 -10.66 -1.32 -1.31
CA ASP A 61 -11.51 -2.42 -1.80
C ASP A 61 -10.96 -3.82 -1.49
N LEU A 62 -9.69 -3.94 -1.12
CA LEU A 62 -9.02 -5.20 -0.75
C LEU A 62 -8.88 -5.39 0.78
N ALA A 63 -9.12 -4.36 1.57
CA ALA A 63 -8.95 -4.34 3.02
C ALA A 63 -10.27 -4.46 3.77
N ASP A 64 -10.21 -4.82 5.04
CA ASP A 64 -11.36 -4.80 5.94
C ASP A 64 -11.91 -3.37 6.05
N PRO A 65 -13.23 -3.15 5.78
CA PRO A 65 -13.81 -1.82 5.83
C PRO A 65 -13.91 -1.24 7.25
N ALA A 66 -14.03 -2.06 8.28
CA ALA A 66 -14.07 -1.60 9.66
C ALA A 66 -12.67 -1.13 10.08
N VAL A 67 -11.66 -1.94 9.85
CA VAL A 67 -10.26 -1.59 10.14
C VAL A 67 -9.81 -0.37 9.32
N THR A 68 -10.26 -0.25 8.06
CA THR A 68 -9.97 0.94 7.25
C THR A 68 -10.55 2.20 7.88
N ARG A 69 -11.79 2.16 8.42
CA ARG A 69 -12.39 3.30 9.15
C ARG A 69 -11.64 3.64 10.43
N GLU A 70 -11.17 2.64 11.17
CA GLU A 70 -10.36 2.84 12.38
C GLU A 70 -9.05 3.59 12.05
N TRP A 71 -8.36 3.20 10.98
CA TRP A 71 -7.15 3.89 10.51
C TRP A 71 -7.42 5.33 10.06
N LEU A 72 -8.51 5.59 9.35
CA LEU A 72 -8.90 6.95 8.98
C LEU A 72 -9.13 7.81 10.22
N ALA A 73 -9.86 7.28 11.21
CA ALA A 73 -10.09 7.97 12.48
C ALA A 73 -8.78 8.21 13.25
N TYR A 74 -7.87 7.23 13.25
CA TYR A 74 -6.56 7.33 13.89
C TYR A 74 -5.74 8.50 13.33
N PHE A 75 -5.57 8.60 12.01
CA PHE A 75 -4.82 9.70 11.39
C PHE A 75 -5.50 11.05 11.58
N ASN A 76 -6.82 11.11 11.47
CA ASN A 76 -7.56 12.35 11.68
C ASN A 76 -7.44 12.84 13.13
N ARG A 77 -7.41 11.96 14.15
CA ARG A 77 -7.14 12.34 15.55
C ARG A 77 -5.74 12.92 15.74
N GLN A 78 -4.78 12.56 14.92
CA GLN A 78 -3.43 13.12 14.89
C GLN A 78 -3.34 14.47 14.12
N GLY A 79 -4.48 15.00 13.65
CA GLY A 79 -4.52 16.21 12.84
C GLY A 79 -4.03 16.03 11.40
N ILE A 80 -3.90 14.79 10.93
CA ILE A 80 -3.49 14.48 9.56
C ILE A 80 -4.72 14.05 8.75
N PRO A 81 -5.17 14.86 7.78
CA PRO A 81 -6.28 14.48 6.91
C PRO A 81 -6.03 13.12 6.26
N ALA A 82 -7.03 12.24 6.34
CA ALA A 82 -6.93 10.90 5.78
C ALA A 82 -8.17 10.52 4.97
N VAL A 83 -7.96 9.89 3.81
CA VAL A 83 -9.02 9.40 2.94
C VAL A 83 -8.73 7.97 2.47
N SER A 84 -9.79 7.18 2.25
CA SER A 84 -9.66 5.88 1.60
C SER A 84 -9.80 6.02 0.09
N TYR A 85 -9.07 5.20 -0.65
CA TYR A 85 -9.08 5.20 -2.11
C TYR A 85 -8.95 3.78 -2.67
N SER A 86 -9.69 3.54 -3.75
CA SER A 86 -9.50 2.39 -4.64
C SER A 86 -9.64 2.82 -6.10
N THR A 87 -9.19 2.00 -7.02
CA THR A 87 -9.38 2.27 -8.47
C THR A 87 -10.85 2.28 -8.89
N ARG A 88 -11.73 1.70 -8.08
CA ARG A 88 -13.19 1.68 -8.27
C ARG A 88 -13.90 2.87 -7.64
N SER A 89 -13.23 3.58 -6.72
CA SER A 89 -13.80 4.73 -6.01
C SER A 89 -13.84 5.97 -6.90
N PRO A 90 -14.80 6.89 -6.67
CA PRO A 90 -14.76 8.21 -7.29
C PRO A 90 -13.53 8.99 -6.80
N ALA A 91 -13.00 9.88 -7.65
CA ALA A 91 -11.87 10.73 -7.29
C ALA A 91 -12.28 11.91 -6.38
N ALA A 92 -13.57 12.21 -6.28
CA ALA A 92 -14.08 13.39 -5.59
C ALA A 92 -13.66 13.50 -4.12
N PRO A 93 -13.72 12.46 -3.26
CA PRO A 93 -13.28 12.58 -1.87
C PRO A 93 -11.79 12.95 -1.73
N LEU A 94 -10.93 12.34 -2.57
CA LEU A 94 -9.50 12.64 -2.56
C LEU A 94 -9.24 14.07 -3.08
N ARG A 95 -9.95 14.49 -4.13
CA ARG A 95 -9.84 15.85 -4.64
C ARG A 95 -10.27 16.87 -3.58
N ALA A 96 -11.40 16.64 -2.90
CA ALA A 96 -11.87 17.50 -1.81
C ALA A 96 -10.85 17.59 -0.66
N ALA A 97 -10.22 16.49 -0.27
CA ALA A 97 -9.17 16.50 0.75
C ALA A 97 -7.95 17.34 0.34
N ILE A 98 -7.53 17.26 -0.92
CA ILE A 98 -6.43 18.08 -1.46
C ILE A 98 -6.84 19.56 -1.47
N GLU A 99 -8.02 19.89 -1.96
CA GLU A 99 -8.53 21.27 -2.04
C GLU A 99 -8.69 21.90 -0.63
N SER A 100 -9.24 21.15 0.32
CA SER A 100 -9.34 21.58 1.72
C SER A 100 -7.97 21.85 2.33
N SER A 101 -7.00 20.94 2.11
CA SER A 101 -5.63 21.10 2.61
C SER A 101 -4.87 22.25 1.92
N ALA A 102 -5.31 22.68 0.73
CA ALA A 102 -4.74 23.78 -0.03
C ALA A 102 -5.39 25.14 0.30
N ALA A 103 -6.51 25.15 1.01
CA ALA A 103 -7.32 26.36 1.22
C ALA A 103 -6.53 27.54 1.80
N ASP A 104 -5.78 27.31 2.89
CA ASP A 104 -4.95 28.35 3.53
C ASP A 104 -3.83 28.86 2.61
N ILE A 105 -3.32 27.98 1.74
CA ILE A 105 -2.28 28.34 0.75
C ILE A 105 -2.89 29.29 -0.28
N TYR A 106 -4.05 28.93 -0.83
CA TYR A 106 -4.75 29.76 -1.80
C TYR A 106 -5.13 31.12 -1.21
N GLU A 107 -5.65 31.13 0.03
CA GLU A 107 -6.06 32.36 0.70
C GLU A 107 -4.88 33.33 0.94
N ARG A 108 -3.75 32.84 1.44
CA ARG A 108 -2.53 33.65 1.62
C ARG A 108 -2.04 34.29 0.33
N TYR A 109 -2.12 33.60 -0.81
CA TYR A 109 -1.70 34.15 -2.09
C TYR A 109 -2.74 35.09 -2.68
N ARG A 110 -4.04 34.81 -2.48
CA ARG A 110 -5.14 35.68 -2.88
C ARG A 110 -5.05 37.06 -2.20
N GLN A 111 -4.74 37.11 -0.89
CA GLN A 111 -4.54 38.32 -0.13
C GLN A 111 -3.38 39.20 -0.67
N LYS A 112 -2.42 38.56 -1.33
CA LYS A 112 -1.30 39.24 -1.98
C LYS A 112 -1.57 39.60 -3.46
N GLY A 113 -2.80 39.41 -3.94
CA GLY A 113 -3.17 39.61 -5.34
C GLY A 113 -2.51 38.65 -6.32
N MET A 114 -1.99 37.50 -5.83
CA MET A 114 -1.22 36.55 -6.62
C MET A 114 -2.03 35.27 -6.84
N LYS A 115 -1.88 34.68 -8.03
CA LYS A 115 -2.36 33.32 -8.33
C LYS A 115 -1.27 32.33 -7.97
N LYS A 116 -1.63 31.26 -7.25
CA LYS A 116 -0.71 30.17 -6.85
C LYS A 116 -1.15 28.86 -7.47
N THR A 117 -0.25 28.17 -8.10
CA THR A 117 -0.41 26.74 -8.43
C THR A 117 0.11 25.91 -7.26
N VAL A 118 -0.79 25.19 -6.59
CA VAL A 118 -0.43 24.27 -5.51
C VAL A 118 0.22 23.02 -6.08
N ARG A 119 1.34 22.64 -5.53
CA ARG A 119 2.15 21.50 -5.96
C ARG A 119 2.12 20.41 -4.92
N CYS A 120 1.61 19.25 -5.31
CA CYS A 120 1.56 18.06 -4.48
C CYS A 120 2.65 17.06 -4.89
N LEU A 121 3.27 16.42 -3.92
CA LEU A 121 4.10 15.23 -4.12
C LEU A 121 3.29 14.01 -3.71
N VAL A 122 3.18 13.00 -4.57
CA VAL A 122 2.67 11.68 -4.20
C VAL A 122 3.85 10.76 -3.90
N CYS A 123 3.91 10.27 -2.68
CA CYS A 123 4.91 9.32 -2.22
C CYS A 123 4.27 8.08 -1.59
N GLY A 124 5.05 7.05 -1.31
CA GLY A 124 4.60 5.81 -0.68
C GLY A 124 5.36 4.60 -1.23
N ILE A 125 5.08 3.44 -0.67
CA ILE A 125 5.73 2.18 -1.00
C ILE A 125 5.50 1.76 -2.46
N PRO A 126 6.32 0.84 -3.02
CA PRO A 126 6.08 0.27 -4.34
C PRO A 126 4.71 -0.42 -4.43
N ASN A 127 4.10 -0.41 -5.60
CA ASN A 127 2.82 -1.08 -5.91
C ASN A 127 1.60 -0.69 -5.06
N VAL A 128 1.68 0.39 -4.27
CA VAL A 128 0.57 0.87 -3.44
C VAL A 128 -0.59 1.48 -4.25
N GLY A 129 -0.33 1.88 -5.51
CA GLY A 129 -1.34 2.44 -6.40
C GLY A 129 -1.19 3.94 -6.70
N LYS A 130 -0.01 4.55 -6.45
CA LYS A 130 0.26 5.98 -6.69
C LYS A 130 -0.11 6.45 -8.10
N SER A 131 0.46 5.80 -9.11
CA SER A 131 0.24 6.18 -10.52
C SER A 131 -1.23 5.99 -10.95
N ALA A 132 -1.89 4.94 -10.47
CA ALA A 132 -3.32 4.72 -10.72
C ALA A 132 -4.18 5.83 -10.08
N MET A 133 -3.83 6.24 -8.87
CA MET A 133 -4.49 7.35 -8.16
C MET A 133 -4.32 8.67 -8.91
N ILE A 134 -3.10 8.98 -9.38
CA ILE A 134 -2.81 10.20 -10.16
C ILE A 134 -3.59 10.19 -11.48
N ASN A 135 -3.61 9.08 -12.20
CA ASN A 135 -4.36 8.94 -13.43
C ASN A 135 -5.87 9.13 -13.20
N ARG A 136 -6.39 8.62 -12.09
CA ARG A 136 -7.80 8.80 -11.71
C ARG A 136 -8.13 10.26 -11.39
N LEU A 137 -7.25 10.96 -10.67
CA LEU A 137 -7.37 12.39 -10.40
C LEU A 137 -7.32 13.23 -11.69
N ALA A 138 -6.47 12.84 -12.63
CA ALA A 138 -6.32 13.53 -13.91
C ALA A 138 -7.46 13.25 -14.91
N GLY A 139 -8.32 12.26 -14.63
CA GLY A 139 -9.38 11.82 -15.56
C GLY A 139 -8.85 11.17 -16.84
N SER A 140 -7.56 10.92 -16.95
CA SER A 140 -6.90 10.34 -18.12
C SER A 140 -5.57 9.69 -17.76
N LYS A 141 -5.09 8.79 -18.62
CA LYS A 141 -3.81 8.09 -18.41
C LYS A 141 -2.63 9.02 -18.70
N ARG A 142 -2.04 9.59 -17.67
CA ARG A 142 -0.91 10.54 -17.72
C ARG A 142 0.42 9.93 -17.32
N VAL A 143 0.40 8.93 -16.42
CA VAL A 143 1.58 8.22 -15.95
C VAL A 143 1.45 6.71 -16.17
N LYS A 144 2.59 6.02 -16.31
CA LYS A 144 2.60 4.56 -16.52
C LYS A 144 2.18 3.83 -15.25
N GLU A 145 1.29 2.88 -15.40
CA GLU A 145 0.85 1.98 -14.34
C GLU A 145 1.47 0.59 -14.52
N GLY A 146 1.63 -0.14 -13.43
CA GLY A 146 2.04 -1.54 -13.46
C GLY A 146 2.05 -2.15 -12.05
N ASN A 147 1.83 -3.45 -12.00
CA ASN A 147 1.74 -4.23 -10.76
C ASN A 147 3.10 -4.80 -10.31
N LYS A 148 4.20 -4.35 -10.92
CA LYS A 148 5.56 -4.78 -10.55
C LYS A 148 6.32 -3.63 -9.89
N PRO A 149 7.12 -3.89 -8.84
CA PRO A 149 7.99 -2.87 -8.24
C PRO A 149 8.93 -2.25 -9.30
N GLY A 150 9.07 -0.90 -9.26
CA GLY A 150 10.01 -0.18 -10.13
C GLY A 150 9.46 0.22 -11.51
N VAL A 151 8.15 0.23 -11.72
CA VAL A 151 7.51 0.73 -12.97
C VAL A 151 7.75 2.23 -13.15
N THR A 152 7.55 3.03 -12.10
CA THR A 152 7.87 4.46 -12.10
C THR A 152 9.34 4.64 -11.80
N ARG A 153 10.12 5.12 -12.78
CA ARG A 153 11.59 5.27 -12.68
C ARG A 153 12.07 6.69 -12.42
N GLY A 154 11.19 7.69 -12.57
CA GLY A 154 11.53 9.11 -12.43
C GLY A 154 10.38 9.94 -11.90
N LEU A 155 10.66 11.22 -11.61
CA LEU A 155 9.66 12.18 -11.18
C LEU A 155 8.92 12.74 -12.40
N THR A 156 7.60 12.71 -12.36
CA THR A 156 6.76 13.20 -13.47
C THR A 156 5.72 14.16 -12.94
N TRP A 157 5.66 15.38 -13.50
CA TRP A 157 4.61 16.36 -13.19
C TRP A 157 3.36 16.10 -14.02
N VAL A 158 2.22 16.12 -13.35
CA VAL A 158 0.88 16.00 -13.94
C VAL A 158 0.02 17.18 -13.51
N LYS A 159 -0.49 17.93 -14.47
CA LYS A 159 -1.46 19.01 -14.22
C LYS A 159 -2.84 18.41 -13.97
N LEU A 160 -3.49 18.84 -12.88
CA LEU A 160 -4.84 18.43 -12.49
C LEU A 160 -5.86 19.59 -12.60
N GLY A 161 -5.57 20.57 -13.43
CA GLY A 161 -6.30 21.81 -13.62
C GLY A 161 -5.37 23.00 -13.64
N ASP A 162 -5.91 24.21 -13.57
CA ASP A 162 -5.13 25.44 -13.71
C ASP A 162 -4.25 25.76 -12.49
N TYR A 163 -4.65 25.27 -11.31
CA TYR A 163 -4.03 25.66 -10.04
C TYR A 163 -3.55 24.46 -9.21
N LEU A 164 -3.52 23.27 -9.77
CA LEU A 164 -3.06 22.06 -9.08
C LEU A 164 -2.13 21.23 -9.99
N GLU A 165 -0.94 20.96 -9.49
CA GLU A 165 0.02 20.05 -10.11
C GLU A 165 0.39 18.93 -9.11
N VAL A 166 0.51 17.71 -9.61
CA VAL A 166 0.92 16.55 -8.81
C VAL A 166 2.17 15.93 -9.39
N MET A 167 3.14 15.65 -8.55
CA MET A 167 4.37 14.95 -8.93
C MET A 167 4.27 13.47 -8.53
N ASP A 168 4.31 12.57 -9.52
CA ASP A 168 4.48 11.15 -9.28
C ASP A 168 5.92 10.84 -8.89
N SER A 169 6.12 9.97 -7.91
CA SER A 169 7.43 9.53 -7.48
C SER A 169 7.57 8.00 -7.57
N PRO A 170 8.81 7.51 -7.79
CA PRO A 170 9.09 6.08 -7.60
C PRO A 170 8.66 5.62 -6.20
N GLY A 171 8.31 4.34 -6.09
CA GLY A 171 8.03 3.75 -4.77
C GLY A 171 9.27 3.76 -3.90
N LEU A 172 9.10 4.20 -2.65
CA LEU A 172 10.16 4.25 -1.65
C LEU A 172 9.74 3.41 -0.45
N LEU A 173 10.51 2.38 -0.16
CA LEU A 173 10.47 1.66 1.10
C LEU A 173 11.44 2.31 2.09
N SER A 174 11.22 2.06 3.39
CA SER A 174 12.24 2.34 4.40
C SER A 174 13.55 1.62 4.06
N PRO A 175 14.71 2.26 4.27
CA PRO A 175 16.01 1.61 4.09
C PRO A 175 16.18 0.37 4.97
N LYS A 176 15.48 0.34 6.10
CA LYS A 176 15.53 -0.75 7.07
C LYS A 176 14.11 -1.25 7.32
N ILE A 177 13.93 -2.54 7.16
CA ILE A 177 12.74 -3.27 7.66
C ILE A 177 13.11 -3.64 9.10
N GLU A 178 12.33 -3.15 10.06
CA GLU A 178 12.68 -3.22 11.48
C GLU A 178 12.31 -4.57 12.10
N THR A 179 11.21 -5.16 11.64
CA THR A 179 10.72 -6.43 12.17
C THR A 179 10.39 -7.43 11.06
N GLU A 180 10.34 -8.71 11.40
CA GLU A 180 9.92 -9.76 10.49
C GLU A 180 8.47 -9.59 10.06
N GLU A 181 7.60 -9.15 10.97
CA GLU A 181 6.19 -8.89 10.70
C GLU A 181 6.01 -7.78 9.66
N GLN A 182 6.77 -6.69 9.79
CA GLN A 182 6.78 -5.61 8.79
C GLN A 182 7.19 -6.13 7.41
N GLY A 183 8.26 -6.94 7.38
CA GLY A 183 8.74 -7.53 6.14
C GLY A 183 7.72 -8.48 5.51
N ALA A 184 7.09 -9.33 6.30
CA ALA A 184 6.05 -10.24 5.86
C ALA A 184 4.83 -9.46 5.34
N ALA A 185 4.36 -8.44 6.05
CA ALA A 185 3.25 -7.60 5.63
C ALA A 185 3.53 -6.93 4.27
N LEU A 186 4.72 -6.32 4.09
CA LEU A 186 5.13 -5.69 2.84
C LEU A 186 5.22 -6.68 1.66
N ALA A 187 5.65 -7.92 1.92
CA ALA A 187 5.68 -8.99 0.92
C ALA A 187 4.25 -9.44 0.54
N LEU A 188 3.40 -9.70 1.54
CA LEU A 188 2.02 -10.12 1.34
C LEU A 188 1.19 -9.12 0.53
N ILE A 189 1.39 -7.81 0.72
CA ILE A 189 0.73 -6.77 -0.08
C ILE A 189 1.41 -6.52 -1.44
N GLY A 190 2.53 -7.19 -1.72
CA GLY A 190 3.26 -7.13 -2.98
C GLY A 190 4.12 -5.88 -3.18
N SER A 191 4.57 -5.25 -2.08
CA SER A 191 5.48 -4.08 -2.13
C SER A 191 6.95 -4.49 -2.21
N ILE A 192 7.28 -5.69 -1.75
CA ILE A 192 8.57 -6.37 -1.91
C ILE A 192 8.36 -7.54 -2.88
N ARG A 193 9.39 -7.88 -3.64
CA ARG A 193 9.36 -9.05 -4.52
C ARG A 193 9.43 -10.32 -3.68
N THR A 194 8.53 -11.25 -3.91
CA THR A 194 8.48 -12.53 -3.20
C THR A 194 9.61 -13.48 -3.61
N GLU A 195 10.15 -13.32 -4.82
CA GLU A 195 11.29 -14.15 -5.32
C GLU A 195 12.57 -14.03 -4.46
N VAL A 196 12.62 -13.09 -3.53
CA VAL A 196 13.72 -12.89 -2.57
C VAL A 196 13.42 -13.54 -1.22
N LEU A 197 12.22 -14.08 -1.06
CA LEU A 197 11.71 -14.67 0.17
C LEU A 197 11.38 -16.15 -0.08
N ASP A 198 11.43 -16.91 0.98
CA ASP A 198 10.88 -18.25 1.00
C ASP A 198 9.33 -18.14 0.99
N GLU A 199 8.72 -18.46 -0.16
CA GLU A 199 7.27 -18.36 -0.34
C GLU A 199 6.49 -19.30 0.59
N GLU A 200 7.05 -20.45 0.94
CA GLU A 200 6.44 -21.39 1.86
C GLU A 200 6.41 -20.81 3.28
N GLN A 201 7.53 -20.27 3.74
CA GLN A 201 7.59 -19.59 5.05
C GLN A 201 6.64 -18.39 5.12
N LEU A 202 6.50 -17.64 4.03
CA LEU A 202 5.56 -16.53 3.96
C LEU A 202 4.10 -17.03 3.98
N ALA A 203 3.80 -18.15 3.32
CA ALA A 203 2.48 -18.78 3.35
C ALA A 203 2.15 -19.32 4.75
N PHE A 204 3.10 -19.92 5.46
CA PHE A 204 2.92 -20.34 6.84
C PHE A 204 2.64 -19.14 7.76
N TYR A 205 3.40 -18.05 7.60
CA TYR A 205 3.12 -16.83 8.36
C TYR A 205 1.70 -16.33 8.09
N LEU A 206 1.29 -16.27 6.83
CA LEU A 206 -0.06 -15.86 6.43
C LEU A 206 -1.13 -16.76 7.07
N LEU A 207 -1.00 -18.08 6.98
CA LEU A 207 -1.97 -19.02 7.56
C LEU A 207 -2.08 -18.87 9.07
N ARG A 208 -0.96 -18.76 9.80
CA ARG A 208 -0.96 -18.50 11.24
C ARG A 208 -1.69 -17.21 11.62
N LEU A 209 -1.52 -16.16 10.80
CA LEU A 209 -2.21 -14.90 11.02
C LEU A 209 -3.69 -15.04 10.74
N LEU A 210 -4.07 -15.60 9.59
CA LEU A 210 -5.46 -15.71 9.17
C LEU A 210 -6.26 -16.69 10.02
N SER A 211 -5.67 -17.76 10.54
CA SER A 211 -6.34 -18.67 11.47
C SER A 211 -6.80 -17.98 12.75
N LYS A 212 -6.11 -16.89 13.15
CA LYS A 212 -6.47 -16.09 14.33
C LYS A 212 -7.39 -14.92 14.02
N THR A 213 -7.22 -14.29 12.87
CA THR A 213 -7.87 -13.01 12.56
C THR A 213 -9.04 -13.12 11.59
N ALA A 214 -9.09 -14.21 10.80
CA ALA A 214 -10.09 -14.42 9.76
C ALA A 214 -10.40 -15.92 9.55
N PRO A 215 -10.68 -16.70 10.64
CA PRO A 215 -10.89 -18.14 10.56
C PRO A 215 -12.08 -18.51 9.66
N GLU A 216 -13.17 -17.76 9.75
CA GLU A 216 -14.40 -18.02 8.98
C GLU A 216 -14.15 -17.87 7.47
N GLN A 217 -13.40 -16.83 7.06
CA GLN A 217 -13.06 -16.60 5.66
C GLN A 217 -12.16 -17.71 5.09
N LEU A 218 -11.23 -18.24 5.90
CA LEU A 218 -10.40 -19.38 5.51
C LEU A 218 -11.26 -20.63 5.31
N MET A 219 -12.12 -20.96 6.27
CA MET A 219 -12.99 -22.14 6.20
C MET A 219 -13.94 -22.05 5.02
N GLU A 220 -14.59 -20.92 4.81
CA GLU A 220 -15.49 -20.70 3.68
C GLU A 220 -14.75 -20.84 2.34
N ARG A 221 -13.59 -20.17 2.20
CA ARG A 221 -12.82 -20.14 0.95
C ARG A 221 -12.32 -21.51 0.51
N TYR A 222 -11.83 -22.29 1.46
CA TYR A 222 -11.20 -23.59 1.18
C TYR A 222 -12.10 -24.78 1.51
N LYS A 223 -13.35 -24.53 1.97
CA LYS A 223 -14.34 -25.56 2.37
C LYS A 223 -13.78 -26.50 3.44
N LEU A 224 -13.15 -25.87 4.45
CA LEU A 224 -12.62 -26.60 5.61
C LEU A 224 -13.71 -26.77 6.66
N GLU A 225 -13.73 -27.92 7.32
CA GLU A 225 -14.67 -28.20 8.43
C GLU A 225 -14.14 -27.66 9.76
N SER A 226 -12.82 -27.61 9.91
CA SER A 226 -12.10 -27.05 11.05
C SER A 226 -10.75 -26.50 10.59
N LEU A 227 -10.11 -25.74 11.46
CA LEU A 227 -8.74 -25.25 11.21
C LEU A 227 -7.77 -26.04 12.09
N PRO A 228 -6.82 -26.78 11.53
CA PRO A 228 -5.69 -27.31 12.26
C PRO A 228 -4.90 -26.22 13.00
N ASP A 229 -4.39 -26.53 14.18
CA ASP A 229 -3.53 -25.60 14.94
C ASP A 229 -2.17 -25.37 14.24
N ASP A 230 -1.67 -26.41 13.56
CA ASP A 230 -0.43 -26.35 12.80
C ASP A 230 -0.66 -25.77 11.40
N ALA A 231 0.09 -24.72 11.07
CA ALA A 231 -0.04 -24.03 9.77
C ALA A 231 0.44 -24.89 8.59
N TYR A 232 1.35 -25.85 8.83
CA TYR A 232 1.79 -26.79 7.81
C TYR A 232 0.68 -27.80 7.48
N GLU A 233 0.05 -28.38 8.51
CA GLU A 233 -1.10 -29.26 8.32
C GLU A 233 -2.25 -28.55 7.61
N LEU A 234 -2.53 -27.31 8.01
CA LEU A 234 -3.53 -26.48 7.34
C LEU A 234 -3.20 -26.25 5.85
N MET A 235 -1.94 -25.96 5.52
CA MET A 235 -1.51 -25.80 4.14
C MET A 235 -1.68 -27.09 3.33
N LEU A 236 -1.32 -28.25 3.90
CA LEU A 236 -1.51 -29.55 3.25
C LEU A 236 -2.98 -29.86 3.02
N GLU A 237 -3.85 -29.56 3.98
CA GLU A 237 -5.29 -29.76 3.82
C GLU A 237 -5.86 -28.87 2.70
N ILE A 238 -5.48 -27.59 2.67
CA ILE A 238 -5.86 -26.68 1.59
C ILE A 238 -5.37 -27.19 0.24
N GLY A 239 -4.13 -27.67 0.15
CA GLY A 239 -3.55 -28.24 -1.07
C GLY A 239 -4.34 -29.46 -1.56
N ARG A 240 -4.75 -30.38 -0.66
CA ARG A 240 -5.61 -31.52 -0.98
C ARG A 240 -6.98 -31.07 -1.48
N LYS A 241 -7.63 -30.15 -0.79
CA LYS A 241 -8.95 -29.60 -1.20
C LYS A 241 -8.89 -28.91 -2.58
N ARG A 242 -7.74 -28.34 -2.94
CA ARG A 242 -7.50 -27.71 -4.25
C ARG A 242 -7.03 -28.71 -5.33
N GLY A 243 -6.77 -29.95 -4.98
CA GLY A 243 -6.28 -30.98 -5.91
C GLY A 243 -4.83 -30.72 -6.37
N PHE A 244 -4.02 -30.05 -5.55
CA PHE A 244 -2.61 -29.81 -5.86
C PHE A 244 -1.76 -31.00 -5.41
N LEU A 245 -1.91 -32.12 -6.13
CA LEU A 245 -1.24 -33.36 -5.81
C LEU A 245 -0.13 -33.68 -6.84
N MET A 246 0.96 -34.23 -6.35
CA MET A 246 2.05 -34.81 -7.13
C MET A 246 1.88 -36.35 -7.26
N ARG A 247 2.84 -37.02 -7.92
CA ARG A 247 2.88 -38.46 -7.96
C ARG A 247 3.00 -39.03 -6.55
N GLY A 248 2.19 -40.04 -6.22
CA GLY A 248 2.15 -40.60 -4.87
C GLY A 248 1.12 -39.91 -3.93
N ALA A 249 0.25 -39.04 -4.46
CA ALA A 249 -0.77 -38.31 -3.71
C ALA A 249 -0.18 -37.32 -2.65
N GLU A 250 1.08 -36.99 -2.75
CA GLU A 250 1.70 -35.93 -1.95
C GLU A 250 1.24 -34.55 -2.39
N VAL A 251 1.10 -33.61 -1.45
CA VAL A 251 0.69 -32.25 -1.77
C VAL A 251 1.86 -31.48 -2.38
N ASN A 252 1.60 -30.75 -3.45
CA ASN A 252 2.55 -29.80 -4.01
C ASN A 252 2.55 -28.51 -3.15
N GLU A 253 3.48 -28.43 -2.22
CA GLU A 253 3.59 -27.35 -1.24
C GLU A 253 3.90 -26.02 -1.91
N GLU A 254 4.86 -25.99 -2.84
CA GLU A 254 5.23 -24.79 -3.60
C GLU A 254 4.01 -24.18 -4.32
N ARG A 255 3.25 -25.01 -5.03
CA ARG A 255 2.03 -24.56 -5.73
C ARG A 255 0.95 -24.10 -4.77
N THR A 256 0.83 -24.74 -3.60
CA THR A 256 -0.13 -24.36 -2.57
C THR A 256 0.22 -23.02 -1.95
N ALA A 257 1.50 -22.83 -1.60
CA ALA A 257 2.02 -21.57 -1.07
C ALA A 257 1.81 -20.40 -2.06
N ALA A 258 2.24 -20.58 -3.31
CA ALA A 258 2.07 -19.56 -4.36
C ALA A 258 0.59 -19.17 -4.55
N MET A 259 -0.33 -20.16 -4.55
CA MET A 259 -1.77 -19.89 -4.64
C MET A 259 -2.30 -19.13 -3.43
N LEU A 260 -1.90 -19.48 -2.21
CA LEU A 260 -2.32 -18.80 -0.98
C LEU A 260 -1.91 -17.32 -0.98
N LEU A 261 -0.65 -17.04 -1.33
CA LEU A 261 -0.11 -15.70 -1.42
C LEU A 261 -0.83 -14.86 -2.48
N ASP A 262 -1.09 -15.43 -3.65
CA ASP A 262 -1.83 -14.78 -4.73
C ASP A 262 -3.29 -14.52 -4.33
N GLU A 263 -3.96 -15.48 -3.72
CA GLU A 263 -5.36 -15.33 -3.27
C GLU A 263 -5.51 -14.27 -2.17
N TYR A 264 -4.56 -14.16 -1.25
CA TYR A 264 -4.53 -13.07 -0.28
C TYR A 264 -4.30 -11.72 -0.96
N LYS A 265 -3.29 -11.63 -1.82
CA LYS A 265 -2.91 -10.41 -2.53
C LYS A 265 -4.07 -9.77 -3.29
N TYR A 266 -4.94 -10.59 -3.88
CA TYR A 266 -6.12 -10.16 -4.64
C TYR A 266 -7.43 -10.28 -3.86
N SER A 267 -7.39 -10.45 -2.54
CA SER A 267 -8.54 -10.57 -1.63
C SER A 267 -9.56 -11.65 -2.03
N LYS A 268 -9.10 -12.75 -2.64
CA LYS A 268 -9.94 -13.91 -2.96
C LYS A 268 -10.32 -14.72 -1.71
N ILE A 269 -9.53 -14.64 -0.64
CA ILE A 269 -9.83 -15.23 0.66
C ILE A 269 -10.88 -14.38 1.39
N GLY A 270 -10.81 -13.05 1.23
CA GLY A 270 -11.66 -12.08 1.89
C GLY A 270 -10.98 -10.70 1.95
N ARG A 271 -11.73 -9.71 2.38
CA ARG A 271 -11.21 -8.36 2.65
C ARG A 271 -10.59 -8.33 4.03
N ILE A 272 -9.31 -8.60 4.11
CA ILE A 272 -8.60 -8.81 5.37
C ILE A 272 -7.45 -7.81 5.50
N SER A 273 -7.39 -7.11 6.63
CA SER A 273 -6.28 -6.24 7.01
C SER A 273 -5.33 -6.97 7.96
N LEU A 274 -4.02 -6.80 7.75
CA LEU A 274 -2.97 -7.40 8.58
C LEU A 274 -2.73 -6.62 9.88
N GLU A 275 -3.09 -5.33 9.88
CA GLU A 275 -2.74 -4.39 10.93
C GLU A 275 -3.95 -3.58 11.36
N LYS A 276 -4.03 -3.29 12.66
CA LYS A 276 -4.98 -2.36 13.27
C LYS A 276 -4.23 -1.17 13.88
N PRO A 277 -4.84 0.03 13.98
CA PRO A 277 -4.22 1.12 14.70
C PRO A 277 -4.12 0.79 16.20
N LEU A 278 -3.05 1.26 16.85
CA LEU A 278 -2.83 1.12 18.29
C LEU A 278 -3.75 2.05 19.08
#